data_40f90fda2bccf70ae2b9442188b08311
#
_entry.id   40f90fda2bccf70ae2b9442188b08311
#
_cell.length_a   1.000
_cell.length_b   1.000
_cell.length_c   1.000
_cell.angle_alpha   90.00
_cell.angle_beta   90.00
_cell.angle_gamma   90.00
#
_symmetry.space_group_name_H-M   'P 1'
#
loop_
_entity.id
_entity.type
_entity.pdbx_description
1 polymer ?
#
loop_
_entity_poly.entity_id
_entity_poly.type
_entity_poly.pdbx_seq_one_letter_code
_entity_poly.pdbx_strand_id
1 'polypeptide(L)'
;MRKSLIISLLIGIIFIPGIRAQTSSLIVKTSVTEEVKNQFKNSGRIFLFVTSSRGREPRFNSWPNKSNKIFATNLENWDTNESFIFNSSVDLVKSIDISLNEMPNGKYRIQVLWDQDTKESRINAPGNLYSEVISVDLSENKILELPLTKIVDQTKL
;
A
#
# COMPACT_ATOMS: atom_id res chain seq x y z
N MET A 1 -69.92 -28.70 -17.32
CA MET A 1 -68.52 -28.73 -17.84
C MET A 1 -67.75 -27.57 -17.21
N ARG A 2 -66.89 -27.87 -16.21
CA ARG A 2 -66.02 -26.87 -15.55
C ARG A 2 -64.65 -26.88 -16.25
N LYS A 3 -64.25 -25.77 -16.88
CA LYS A 3 -62.94 -25.60 -17.50
C LYS A 3 -61.97 -25.12 -16.37
N SER A 4 -61.06 -26.00 -15.97
CA SER A 4 -59.94 -25.62 -15.08
C SER A 4 -58.89 -24.83 -15.89
N LEU A 5 -58.64 -23.62 -15.49
CA LEU A 5 -57.55 -22.80 -16.00
C LEU A 5 -56.30 -23.05 -15.15
N ILE A 6 -55.31 -23.72 -15.72
CA ILE A 6 -54.00 -23.95 -15.06
C ILE A 6 -53.14 -22.72 -15.42
N ILE A 7 -52.90 -21.86 -14.45
CA ILE A 7 -51.95 -20.75 -14.59
C ILE A 7 -50.55 -21.29 -14.23
N SER A 8 -49.73 -21.51 -15.23
CA SER A 8 -48.35 -21.90 -15.09
C SER A 8 -47.52 -20.65 -14.71
N LEU A 9 -47.15 -20.54 -13.43
CA LEU A 9 -46.28 -19.46 -12.94
C LEU A 9 -44.82 -19.79 -13.29
N LEU A 10 -44.29 -19.18 -14.33
CA LEU A 10 -42.90 -19.29 -14.77
C LEU A 10 -42.02 -18.40 -13.84
N ILE A 11 -41.40 -18.99 -12.81
CA ILE A 11 -40.44 -18.27 -11.99
C ILE A 11 -39.12 -18.19 -12.75
N GLY A 12 -38.89 -17.03 -13.37
CA GLY A 12 -37.61 -16.72 -13.99
C GLY A 12 -36.54 -16.51 -12.91
N ILE A 13 -35.59 -17.45 -12.78
CA ILE A 13 -34.39 -17.27 -11.95
C ILE A 13 -33.51 -16.23 -12.62
N ILE A 14 -33.52 -15.00 -12.10
CA ILE A 14 -32.59 -13.95 -12.52
C ILE A 14 -31.22 -14.31 -11.97
N PHE A 15 -30.35 -14.85 -12.81
CA PHE A 15 -28.94 -15.03 -12.50
C PHE A 15 -28.29 -13.64 -12.47
N ILE A 16 -28.10 -13.07 -11.26
CA ILE A 16 -27.32 -11.84 -11.08
C ILE A 16 -25.86 -12.31 -11.06
N PRO A 17 -25.05 -12.04 -12.11
CA PRO A 17 -23.63 -12.31 -12.05
C PRO A 17 -23.06 -11.47 -10.92
N GLY A 18 -22.46 -12.11 -9.91
CA GLY A 18 -21.81 -11.41 -8.81
C GLY A 18 -20.72 -10.48 -9.36
N ILE A 19 -20.89 -9.18 -9.17
CA ILE A 19 -19.86 -8.18 -9.52
C ILE A 19 -18.68 -8.42 -8.59
N ARG A 20 -17.67 -9.15 -9.04
CA ARG A 20 -16.40 -9.25 -8.33
C ARG A 20 -15.64 -7.95 -8.55
N ALA A 21 -15.21 -7.31 -7.47
CA ALA A 21 -14.29 -6.18 -7.58
C ALA A 21 -13.03 -6.66 -8.33
N GLN A 22 -12.66 -5.94 -9.38
CA GLN A 22 -11.45 -6.24 -10.13
C GLN A 22 -10.25 -5.86 -9.28
N THR A 23 -9.25 -6.74 -9.20
CA THR A 23 -8.02 -6.54 -8.43
C THR A 23 -6.82 -6.59 -9.34
N SER A 24 -5.75 -5.94 -8.91
CA SER A 24 -4.47 -5.91 -9.62
C SER A 24 -3.32 -6.09 -8.65
N SER A 25 -2.20 -6.59 -9.15
CA SER A 25 -0.97 -6.75 -8.37
C SER A 25 -0.18 -5.44 -8.33
N LEU A 26 0.32 -5.10 -7.15
CA LEU A 26 1.21 -3.97 -6.92
C LEU A 26 2.55 -4.47 -6.39
N ILE A 27 3.62 -4.13 -7.10
CA ILE A 27 5.00 -4.35 -6.67
C ILE A 27 5.66 -2.97 -6.52
N VAL A 28 6.31 -2.72 -5.39
CA VAL A 28 7.05 -1.47 -5.16
C VAL A 28 8.49 -1.80 -4.83
N LYS A 29 9.41 -1.26 -5.64
CA LYS A 29 10.84 -1.32 -5.41
C LYS A 29 11.29 -0.02 -4.75
N THR A 30 12.08 -0.11 -3.69
CA THR A 30 12.65 1.04 -3.02
C THR A 30 14.15 0.85 -2.83
N SER A 31 14.90 1.91 -2.98
CA SER A 31 16.35 1.97 -2.81
C SER A 31 16.73 3.21 -2.01
N VAL A 32 17.95 3.27 -1.53
CA VAL A 32 18.50 4.45 -0.85
C VAL A 32 19.27 5.27 -1.88
N THR A 33 18.92 6.55 -2.05
CA THR A 33 19.65 7.41 -2.98
C THR A 33 20.90 8.02 -2.35
N GLU A 34 21.84 8.50 -3.16
CA GLU A 34 23.08 9.12 -2.69
C GLU A 34 22.81 10.36 -1.80
N GLU A 35 21.69 11.09 -2.04
CA GLU A 35 21.34 12.27 -1.27
C GLU A 35 21.10 11.99 0.22
N VAL A 36 20.61 10.79 0.54
CA VAL A 36 20.26 10.41 1.92
C VAL A 36 21.14 9.30 2.49
N LYS A 37 22.07 8.76 1.69
CA LYS A 37 22.91 7.62 2.04
C LYS A 37 23.75 7.86 3.32
N ASN A 38 24.23 9.08 3.51
CA ASN A 38 25.05 9.42 4.69
C ASN A 38 24.25 9.40 6.02
N GLN A 39 22.92 9.47 5.96
CA GLN A 39 22.02 9.41 7.13
C GLN A 39 21.34 8.05 7.27
N PHE A 40 21.56 7.16 6.33
CA PHE A 40 20.95 5.84 6.33
C PHE A 40 21.56 4.95 7.42
N LYS A 41 20.69 4.29 8.18
CA LYS A 41 21.03 3.17 9.07
C LYS A 41 20.45 1.89 8.48
N ASN A 42 21.23 0.83 8.51
CA ASN A 42 20.89 -0.43 7.82
C ASN A 42 19.88 -1.31 8.54
N SER A 43 19.40 -0.90 9.71
CA SER A 43 18.40 -1.65 10.48
C SER A 43 17.27 -0.73 10.90
N GLY A 44 16.04 -1.22 10.79
CA GLY A 44 14.85 -0.43 11.07
C GLY A 44 13.57 -1.11 10.58
N ARG A 45 12.53 -0.31 10.39
CA ARG A 45 11.24 -0.77 9.87
C ARG A 45 10.86 0.00 8.63
N ILE A 46 10.58 -0.73 7.57
CA ILE A 46 10.12 -0.13 6.32
C ILE A 46 8.59 -0.17 6.23
N PHE A 47 8.01 0.95 5.80
CA PHE A 47 6.57 1.11 5.62
C PHE A 47 6.25 1.45 4.17
N LEU A 48 5.20 0.83 3.64
CA LEU A 48 4.55 1.21 2.39
C LEU A 48 3.14 1.70 2.71
N PHE A 49 2.88 2.97 2.42
CA PHE A 49 1.57 3.58 2.56
C PHE A 49 0.87 3.62 1.20
N VAL A 50 -0.32 3.07 1.12
CA VAL A 50 -1.16 3.07 -0.08
C VAL A 50 -2.52 3.65 0.30
N THR A 51 -2.82 4.86 -0.15
CA THR A 51 -4.06 5.55 0.21
C THR A 51 -4.85 6.01 -1.00
N SER A 52 -6.17 5.86 -0.95
CA SER A 52 -7.09 6.50 -1.90
C SER A 52 -7.54 7.90 -1.44
N SER A 53 -7.14 8.32 -0.24
CA SER A 53 -7.48 9.64 0.29
C SER A 53 -6.65 10.74 -0.38
N ARG A 54 -7.28 11.91 -0.57
CA ARG A 54 -6.63 13.14 -1.02
C ARG A 54 -6.20 14.00 0.18
N GLY A 55 -5.27 14.90 -0.03
CA GLY A 55 -4.81 15.86 1.00
C GLY A 55 -3.41 15.57 1.49
N ARG A 56 -3.22 15.27 2.77
CA ARG A 56 -1.88 15.05 3.38
C ARG A 56 -1.07 13.97 2.67
N GLU A 57 0.26 14.03 2.80
CA GLU A 57 1.12 12.93 2.37
C GLU A 57 0.71 11.60 3.04
N PRO A 58 0.79 10.46 2.33
CA PRO A 58 0.38 9.16 2.86
C PRO A 58 1.01 8.79 4.21
N ARG A 59 2.28 9.10 4.43
CA ARG A 59 3.01 8.83 5.69
C ARG A 59 2.41 9.54 6.92
N PHE A 60 1.66 10.62 6.75
CA PHE A 60 0.94 11.29 7.84
C PHE A 60 -0.43 10.68 8.13
N ASN A 61 -0.86 9.73 7.30
CA ASN A 61 -2.12 9.03 7.46
C ASN A 61 -1.85 7.61 7.98
N SER A 62 -1.30 7.54 9.19
CA SER A 62 -0.88 6.29 9.82
C SER A 62 -2.03 5.49 10.44
N TRP A 63 -3.27 6.01 10.41
CA TRP A 63 -4.43 5.27 10.89
C TRP A 63 -4.98 4.35 9.80
N PRO A 64 -4.92 3.02 10.00
CA PRO A 64 -5.38 2.06 9.00
C PRO A 64 -6.90 2.06 8.88
N ASN A 65 -7.38 2.06 7.64
CA ASN A 65 -8.80 1.91 7.29
C ASN A 65 -8.94 1.48 5.83
N LYS A 66 -10.17 1.35 5.33
CA LYS A 66 -10.41 0.92 3.94
C LYS A 66 -9.74 1.81 2.89
N SER A 67 -9.55 3.11 3.19
CA SER A 67 -8.85 4.04 2.29
C SER A 67 -7.34 4.03 2.49
N ASN A 68 -6.84 3.62 3.66
CA ASN A 68 -5.42 3.60 4.00
C ASN A 68 -4.96 2.17 4.28
N LYS A 69 -4.14 1.66 3.41
CA LYS A 69 -3.50 0.37 3.52
C LYS A 69 -2.04 0.59 3.86
N ILE A 70 -1.57 -0.04 4.92
CA ILE A 70 -0.19 0.08 5.38
C ILE A 70 0.41 -1.31 5.41
N PHE A 71 1.55 -1.46 4.78
CA PHE A 71 2.35 -2.68 4.78
C PHE A 71 3.69 -2.36 5.42
N ALA A 72 4.19 -3.23 6.27
CA ALA A 72 5.46 -2.99 6.95
C ALA A 72 6.21 -4.29 7.24
N THR A 73 7.53 -4.20 7.30
CA THR A 73 8.39 -5.26 7.81
C THR A 73 9.64 -4.68 8.45
N ASN A 74 10.28 -5.43 9.34
CA ASN A 74 11.57 -5.07 9.89
C ASN A 74 12.67 -5.59 8.97
N LEU A 75 13.70 -4.76 8.77
CA LEU A 75 14.89 -5.15 8.04
C LEU A 75 16.09 -4.99 8.94
N GLU A 76 17.00 -5.96 8.86
CA GLU A 76 18.30 -5.95 9.49
C GLU A 76 19.36 -6.06 8.41
N ASN A 77 20.42 -5.27 8.51
CA ASN A 77 21.54 -5.28 7.56
C ASN A 77 21.14 -5.00 6.11
N TRP A 78 20.17 -4.10 5.89
CA TRP A 78 19.81 -3.68 4.52
C TRP A 78 20.99 -2.99 3.84
N ASP A 79 21.45 -3.55 2.71
CA ASP A 79 22.53 -2.97 1.91
C ASP A 79 22.00 -1.81 1.05
N THR A 80 22.66 -0.66 1.10
CA THR A 80 22.30 0.51 0.27
C THR A 80 22.45 0.27 -1.23
N ASN A 81 23.20 -0.75 -1.65
CA ASN A 81 23.35 -1.14 -3.05
C ASN A 81 22.22 -2.06 -3.53
N GLU A 82 21.35 -2.50 -2.63
CA GLU A 82 20.23 -3.38 -2.94
C GLU A 82 18.90 -2.66 -2.79
N SER A 83 17.96 -2.98 -3.67
CA SER A 83 16.58 -2.51 -3.55
C SER A 83 15.78 -3.47 -2.70
N PHE A 84 15.01 -2.93 -1.76
CA PHE A 84 13.95 -3.69 -1.10
C PHE A 84 12.70 -3.75 -1.98
N ILE A 85 12.06 -4.91 -2.07
CA ILE A 85 10.91 -5.12 -2.96
C ILE A 85 9.69 -5.50 -2.11
N PHE A 86 8.72 -4.60 -2.03
CA PHE A 86 7.39 -4.94 -1.53
C PHE A 86 6.65 -5.76 -2.57
N ASN A 87 6.38 -6.99 -2.25
CA ASN A 87 5.54 -7.91 -3.03
C ASN A 87 4.83 -8.90 -2.10
N SER A 88 4.07 -9.81 -2.66
CA SER A 88 3.34 -10.83 -1.90
C SER A 88 4.21 -11.93 -1.30
N SER A 89 5.46 -12.06 -1.73
CA SER A 89 6.39 -13.09 -1.22
C SER A 89 7.09 -12.66 0.07
N VAL A 90 7.05 -11.37 0.40
CA VAL A 90 7.61 -10.83 1.65
C VAL A 90 6.58 -10.97 2.77
N ASP A 91 7.02 -11.43 3.93
CA ASP A 91 6.18 -11.43 5.14
C ASP A 91 5.97 -10.00 5.62
N LEU A 92 4.85 -9.42 5.22
CA LEU A 92 4.48 -8.05 5.55
C LEU A 92 3.40 -8.04 6.63
N VAL A 93 3.63 -7.28 7.68
CA VAL A 93 2.57 -6.87 8.59
C VAL A 93 1.62 -5.95 7.82
N LYS A 94 0.35 -6.33 7.76
CA LYS A 94 -0.69 -5.62 7.02
C LYS A 94 -1.65 -4.95 7.99
N SER A 95 -1.99 -3.71 7.72
CA SER A 95 -2.95 -2.99 8.56
C SER A 95 -4.41 -3.41 8.34
N ILE A 96 -4.70 -4.02 7.20
CA ILE A 96 -5.98 -4.62 6.83
C ILE A 96 -5.71 -5.90 6.04
N ASP A 97 -6.67 -6.80 6.01
CA ASP A 97 -6.53 -8.08 5.30
C ASP A 97 -6.66 -7.91 3.77
N ILE A 98 -5.64 -7.31 3.18
CA ILE A 98 -5.48 -7.15 1.73
C ILE A 98 -4.05 -7.49 1.36
N SER A 99 -3.87 -8.29 0.32
CA SER A 99 -2.57 -8.61 -0.27
C SER A 99 -2.17 -7.59 -1.35
N LEU A 100 -0.87 -7.37 -1.52
CA LEU A 100 -0.36 -6.57 -2.65
C LEU A 100 -0.68 -7.20 -4.02
N ASN A 101 -0.97 -8.51 -4.08
CA ASN A 101 -1.42 -9.17 -5.31
C ASN A 101 -2.91 -8.97 -5.61
N GLU A 102 -3.68 -8.50 -4.64
CA GLU A 102 -5.14 -8.42 -4.73
C GLU A 102 -5.62 -7.03 -4.34
N MET A 103 -4.85 -6.03 -4.71
CA MET A 103 -5.22 -4.64 -4.50
C MET A 103 -6.46 -4.30 -5.34
N PRO A 104 -7.54 -3.78 -4.73
CA PRO A 104 -8.68 -3.30 -5.50
C PRO A 104 -8.26 -2.28 -6.54
N ASN A 105 -8.83 -2.36 -7.74
CA ASN A 105 -8.57 -1.37 -8.78
C ASN A 105 -9.02 0.01 -8.30
N GLY A 106 -8.26 1.04 -8.64
CA GLY A 106 -8.55 2.40 -8.23
C GLY A 106 -7.36 3.34 -8.28
N LYS A 107 -7.62 4.59 -7.92
CA LYS A 107 -6.58 5.63 -7.86
C LYS A 107 -5.99 5.69 -6.45
N TYR A 108 -4.68 5.55 -6.36
CA TYR A 108 -3.94 5.57 -5.12
C TYR A 108 -2.81 6.59 -5.13
N ARG A 109 -2.47 7.05 -3.95
CA ARG A 109 -1.24 7.77 -3.64
C ARG A 109 -0.38 6.85 -2.80
N ILE A 110 0.87 6.70 -3.18
CA ILE A 110 1.79 5.71 -2.61
C ILE A 110 3.05 6.42 -2.13
N GLN A 111 3.54 6.01 -0.98
CA GLN A 111 4.76 6.54 -0.38
C GLN A 111 5.44 5.48 0.46
N VAL A 112 6.77 5.48 0.47
CA VAL A 112 7.61 4.63 1.33
C VAL A 112 8.23 5.47 2.43
N LEU A 113 8.34 4.92 3.62
CA LEU A 113 9.06 5.50 4.75
C LEU A 113 9.95 4.42 5.38
N TRP A 114 11.20 4.79 5.65
CA TRP A 114 12.16 4.01 6.40
C TRP A 114 12.29 4.59 7.80
N ASP A 115 11.76 3.89 8.78
CA ASP A 115 11.88 4.22 10.20
C ASP A 115 13.13 3.53 10.76
N GLN A 116 14.19 4.29 10.88
CA GLN A 116 15.50 3.84 11.34
C GLN A 116 15.79 4.20 12.80
N ASP A 117 14.86 4.88 13.47
CA ASP A 117 14.91 5.13 14.91
C ASP A 117 13.78 4.38 15.64
N THR A 118 13.98 3.09 15.82
CA THR A 118 13.00 2.21 16.47
C THR A 118 12.80 2.49 17.97
N LYS A 119 13.58 3.42 18.56
CA LYS A 119 13.42 3.88 19.95
C LYS A 119 12.39 5.01 20.07
N GLU A 120 12.16 5.75 18.99
CA GLU A 120 11.14 6.77 18.90
C GLU A 120 9.82 6.14 18.42
N SER A 121 8.73 6.39 19.11
CA SER A 121 7.42 5.81 18.78
C SER A 121 6.76 6.45 17.54
N ARG A 122 7.22 7.64 17.14
CA ARG A 122 6.68 8.37 16.00
C ARG A 122 7.35 7.92 14.71
N ILE A 123 6.62 7.26 13.83
CA ILE A 123 7.14 6.83 12.52
C ILE A 123 7.64 7.99 11.65
N ASN A 124 7.17 9.20 11.87
CA ASN A 124 7.66 10.43 11.23
C ASN A 124 8.67 11.18 12.13
N ALA A 125 9.45 10.46 12.95
CA ALA A 125 10.49 11.05 13.75
C ALA A 125 11.59 11.67 12.87
N PRO A 126 12.25 12.75 13.36
CA PRO A 126 13.38 13.34 12.66
C PRO A 126 14.47 12.32 12.37
N GLY A 127 15.07 12.42 11.19
CA GLY A 127 16.10 11.50 10.73
C GLY A 127 15.59 10.25 10.00
N ASN A 128 14.30 9.93 10.07
CA ASN A 128 13.72 8.87 9.25
C ASN A 128 13.71 9.30 7.76
N LEU A 129 13.84 8.31 6.87
CA LEU A 129 13.91 8.59 5.43
C LEU A 129 12.57 8.29 4.76
N TYR A 130 12.26 9.00 3.68
CA TYR A 130 11.03 8.77 2.93
C TYR A 130 11.16 9.07 1.44
N SER A 131 10.26 8.49 0.65
CA SER A 131 10.17 8.70 -0.79
C SER A 131 9.30 9.90 -1.15
N GLU A 132 9.36 10.34 -2.40
CA GLU A 132 8.29 11.15 -2.97
C GLU A 132 6.94 10.42 -2.94
N VAL A 133 5.87 11.18 -3.05
CA VAL A 133 4.53 10.63 -3.24
C VAL A 133 4.26 10.46 -4.72
N ILE A 134 3.89 9.25 -5.14
CA ILE A 134 3.39 9.05 -6.50
C ILE A 134 1.89 8.76 -6.49
N SER A 135 1.22 9.22 -7.55
CA SER A 135 -0.18 8.90 -7.82
C SER A 135 -0.25 7.88 -8.95
N VAL A 136 -1.00 6.83 -8.75
CA VAL A 136 -1.13 5.72 -9.70
C VAL A 136 -2.60 5.36 -9.90
N ASP A 137 -2.96 5.01 -11.12
CA ASP A 137 -4.21 4.32 -11.43
C ASP A 137 -3.88 2.83 -11.52
N LEU A 138 -4.37 2.07 -10.53
CA LEU A 138 -4.17 0.63 -10.44
C LEU A 138 -5.38 -0.05 -11.10
N SER A 139 -5.43 -0.04 -12.41
CA SER A 139 -6.39 -0.75 -13.25
C SER A 139 -5.82 -2.04 -13.85
N GLU A 140 -4.52 -2.23 -13.69
CA GLU A 140 -3.72 -3.37 -14.12
C GLU A 140 -2.54 -3.57 -13.18
N ASN A 141 -1.81 -4.66 -13.31
CA ASN A 141 -0.60 -4.92 -12.53
C ASN A 141 0.44 -3.82 -12.72
N LYS A 142 1.01 -3.33 -11.62
CA LYS A 142 2.00 -2.24 -11.63
C LYS A 142 3.25 -2.63 -10.88
N ILE A 143 4.39 -2.23 -11.45
CA ILE A 143 5.70 -2.23 -10.78
C ILE A 143 6.12 -0.76 -10.70
N LEU A 144 6.39 -0.28 -9.48
CA LEU A 144 6.74 1.09 -9.19
C LEU A 144 8.13 1.17 -8.57
N GLU A 145 8.87 2.24 -8.88
CA GLU A 145 10.12 2.56 -8.21
C GLU A 145 9.92 3.80 -7.33
N LEU A 146 10.19 3.65 -6.04
CA LEU A 146 10.00 4.68 -5.02
C LEU A 146 11.26 4.77 -4.15
N PRO A 147 12.32 5.40 -4.65
CA PRO A 147 13.55 5.56 -3.89
C PRO A 147 13.35 6.50 -2.69
N LEU A 148 14.08 6.24 -1.62
CA LEU A 148 14.19 7.13 -0.47
C LEU A 148 15.09 8.30 -0.84
N THR A 149 14.52 9.50 -0.91
CA THR A 149 15.18 10.71 -1.40
C THR A 149 15.17 11.84 -0.37
N LYS A 150 14.42 11.67 0.72
CA LYS A 150 14.18 12.75 1.70
C LYS A 150 14.38 12.27 3.12
N ILE A 151 14.68 13.22 4.00
CA ILE A 151 14.84 13.03 5.44
C ILE A 151 13.70 13.79 6.14
N VAL A 152 13.15 13.21 7.18
CA VAL A 152 12.21 13.91 8.06
C VAL A 152 12.98 14.97 8.84
N ASP A 153 12.61 16.24 8.64
CA ASP A 153 13.24 17.38 9.27
C ASP A 153 12.62 17.66 10.65
N GLN A 154 13.46 18.07 11.59
CA GLN A 154 13.05 18.48 12.94
C GLN A 154 12.16 19.72 12.96
N THR A 155 12.29 20.58 11.96
CA THR A 155 11.64 21.92 11.95
C THR A 155 10.20 21.90 11.39
N LYS A 156 9.73 20.77 10.89
CA LYS A 156 8.44 20.64 10.20
C LYS A 156 7.42 19.73 10.91
N LEU A 157 7.60 19.55 12.20
CA LEU A 157 6.68 18.76 13.04
C LEU A 157 5.60 19.64 13.68
#